data_19e28164f1509311640ddf28a0ddc03a
#
_entry.id   19e28164f1509311640ddf28a0ddc03a
#
_cell.length_a   1.000
_cell.length_b   1.000
_cell.length_c   1.000
_cell.angle_alpha   90.00
_cell.angle_beta   90.00
_cell.angle_gamma   90.00
#
_symmetry.space_group_name_H-M   'P 1'
#
loop_
_entity.id
_entity.type
_entity.pdbx_description
1 polymer ?
#
loop_
_entity_poly.entity_id
_entity_poly.type
_entity_poly.pdbx_seq_one_letter_code
_entity_poly.pdbx_strand_id
1 'polypeptide(L)'
;MTYYDFRNGLQRINSILYQEMDEEESRRIPSESQMTYSNGYTTWVSSIFVDIRNSTKLFANEDREMVTRVIRSFVSEVIEVLQSDDFDEIGIRGDCVYGIYSTPKIKDVIEVFNKATYINSLMGLLNRQYRKKNYPSLKVGIGLSVSEDFVVKVGRKGTGINDRVWIGRAVSEASNLSSYGNKSIYGPIVMSDNFHYNLIKYKDNGCKDEWFRYASINGKTVYHCNVTNSYFDDWIERNVRP
;
A
#
# COMPACT_ATOMS: atom_id res chain seq x y z
N MET A 1 -39.54 4.61 0.24
CA MET A 1 -38.27 5.04 -0.35
C MET A 1 -38.08 6.51 0.00
N THR A 2 -37.00 6.86 0.71
CA THR A 2 -36.62 8.25 0.93
C THR A 2 -35.88 8.74 -0.31
N TYR A 3 -36.52 9.59 -1.08
CA TYR A 3 -35.87 10.20 -2.24
C TYR A 3 -34.81 11.23 -1.79
N TYR A 4 -33.79 11.43 -2.61
CA TYR A 4 -32.78 12.46 -2.38
C TYR A 4 -33.43 13.84 -2.33
N ASP A 5 -33.28 14.53 -1.20
CA ASP A 5 -33.73 15.91 -1.03
C ASP A 5 -32.65 16.88 -1.58
N PHE A 6 -32.85 17.35 -2.78
CA PHE A 6 -31.92 18.24 -3.47
C PHE A 6 -31.83 19.64 -2.86
N ARG A 7 -32.87 20.11 -2.15
CA ARG A 7 -32.84 21.42 -1.47
C ARG A 7 -31.94 21.37 -0.26
N ASN A 8 -32.08 20.38 0.59
CA ASN A 8 -31.13 20.08 1.66
C ASN A 8 -29.75 19.69 1.12
N GLY A 9 -29.69 19.09 -0.08
CA GLY A 9 -28.46 18.84 -0.80
C GLY A 9 -27.67 20.10 -1.11
N LEU A 10 -28.35 21.12 -1.68
CA LEU A 10 -27.74 22.41 -1.98
C LEU A 10 -27.21 23.11 -0.72
N GLN A 11 -27.99 23.09 0.36
CA GLN A 11 -27.56 23.68 1.65
C GLN A 11 -26.29 23.00 2.18
N ARG A 12 -26.22 21.66 2.14
CA ARG A 12 -25.01 20.92 2.57
C ARG A 12 -23.79 21.25 1.69
N ILE A 13 -23.97 21.31 0.37
CA ILE A 13 -22.90 21.68 -0.57
C ILE A 13 -22.36 23.07 -0.21
N ASN A 14 -23.24 24.05 -0.07
CA ASN A 14 -22.83 25.40 0.28
C ASN A 14 -22.14 25.46 1.65
N SER A 15 -22.65 24.75 2.64
CA SER A 15 -22.02 24.67 3.96
C SER A 15 -20.58 24.14 3.90
N ILE A 16 -20.31 23.15 3.04
CA ILE A 16 -18.96 22.60 2.86
C ILE A 16 -18.06 23.55 2.06
N LEU A 17 -18.57 24.11 0.95
CA LEU A 17 -17.77 24.96 0.06
C LEU A 17 -17.35 26.30 0.68
N TYR A 18 -18.14 26.83 1.63
CA TYR A 18 -17.85 28.11 2.29
C TYR A 18 -17.36 27.94 3.74
N GLN A 19 -17.11 26.72 4.19
CA GLN A 19 -16.52 26.48 5.50
C GLN A 19 -15.03 26.83 5.46
N GLU A 20 -14.58 27.61 6.45
CA GLU A 20 -13.15 27.80 6.69
C GLU A 20 -12.51 26.47 7.10
N MET A 21 -11.28 26.25 6.64
CA MET A 21 -10.52 25.04 6.90
C MET A 21 -9.18 25.41 7.54
N ASP A 22 -8.89 24.77 8.67
CA ASP A 22 -7.62 24.88 9.36
C ASP A 22 -6.63 23.90 8.75
N GLU A 23 -5.46 24.39 8.35
CA GLU A 23 -4.34 23.59 7.84
C GLU A 23 -3.22 23.54 8.86
N GLU A 24 -2.75 22.36 9.20
CA GLU A 24 -1.69 22.13 10.16
C GLU A 24 -0.59 21.24 9.57
N GLU A 25 0.67 21.52 9.90
CA GLU A 25 1.76 20.58 9.65
C GLU A 25 1.88 19.57 10.78
N SER A 26 2.03 18.29 10.43
CA SER A 26 2.20 17.21 11.40
C SER A 26 3.36 16.30 11.01
N ARG A 27 4.09 15.83 12.02
CA ARG A 27 5.14 14.83 11.83
C ARG A 27 4.61 13.40 11.77
N ARG A 28 3.35 13.22 12.15
CA ARG A 28 2.66 11.90 12.15
C ARG A 28 1.27 12.06 11.58
N ILE A 29 0.74 10.97 11.06
CA ILE A 29 -0.66 10.90 10.66
C ILE A 29 -1.52 11.16 11.90
N PRO A 30 -2.43 12.14 11.87
CA PRO A 30 -3.27 12.46 13.02
C PRO A 30 -4.19 11.31 13.36
N SER A 31 -4.46 11.14 14.66
CA SER A 31 -5.48 10.20 15.12
C SER A 31 -6.88 10.61 14.65
N GLU A 32 -7.82 9.66 14.62
CA GLU A 32 -9.20 9.97 14.22
C GLU A 32 -9.85 11.05 15.10
N SER A 33 -9.48 11.12 16.37
CA SER A 33 -10.01 12.11 17.31
C SER A 33 -9.53 13.54 17.05
N GLN A 34 -8.37 13.69 16.40
CA GLN A 34 -7.82 14.98 16.01
C GLN A 34 -8.42 15.51 14.70
N MET A 35 -8.95 14.61 13.87
CA MET A 35 -9.47 14.96 12.55
C MET A 35 -10.95 15.34 12.62
N THR A 36 -11.25 16.52 12.13
CA THR A 36 -12.61 17.07 12.02
C THR A 36 -12.99 17.23 10.55
N TYR A 37 -14.20 17.72 10.27
CA TYR A 37 -14.62 18.07 8.91
C TYR A 37 -14.17 19.48 8.49
N SER A 38 -13.41 20.19 9.33
CA SER A 38 -12.93 21.55 9.11
C SER A 38 -11.42 21.71 9.26
N ASN A 39 -10.69 20.62 9.47
CA ASN A 39 -9.23 20.68 9.48
C ASN A 39 -8.61 19.65 8.54
N GLY A 40 -7.33 19.86 8.23
CA GLY A 40 -6.51 18.94 7.49
C GLY A 40 -5.05 19.07 7.90
N TYR A 41 -4.26 18.05 7.61
CA TYR A 41 -2.88 17.96 8.05
C TYR A 41 -1.95 17.62 6.90
N THR A 42 -0.87 18.38 6.77
CA THR A 42 0.23 18.07 5.85
C THR A 42 1.28 17.25 6.58
N THR A 43 1.63 16.10 6.01
CA THR A 43 2.60 15.18 6.62
C THR A 43 3.34 14.34 5.57
N TRP A 44 4.59 13.96 5.88
CA TRP A 44 5.35 13.03 5.05
C TRP A 44 4.88 11.60 5.27
N VAL A 45 4.43 10.96 4.20
CA VAL A 45 3.96 9.57 4.24
C VAL A 45 4.59 8.73 3.15
N SER A 46 4.82 7.46 3.49
CA SER A 46 5.09 6.41 2.52
C SER A 46 3.92 5.45 2.43
N SER A 47 3.60 5.04 1.22
CA SER A 47 2.54 4.07 0.96
C SER A 47 3.09 2.82 0.30
N ILE A 48 2.56 1.66 0.71
CA ILE A 48 2.79 0.36 0.11
C ILE A 48 1.45 -0.25 -0.31
N PHE A 49 1.37 -0.71 -1.54
CA PHE A 49 0.21 -1.42 -2.09
C PHE A 49 0.65 -2.78 -2.61
N VAL A 50 -0.04 -3.83 -2.21
CA VAL A 50 0.25 -5.23 -2.58
C VAL A 50 -0.98 -5.81 -3.26
N ASP A 51 -0.88 -6.04 -4.55
CA ASP A 51 -2.02 -6.39 -5.41
C ASP A 51 -1.77 -7.72 -6.14
N ILE A 52 -2.74 -8.65 -6.11
CA ILE A 52 -2.62 -9.95 -6.75
C ILE A 52 -2.69 -9.81 -8.27
N ARG A 53 -1.74 -10.41 -8.97
CA ARG A 53 -1.69 -10.37 -10.44
C ARG A 53 -2.74 -11.28 -11.08
N ASN A 54 -3.54 -10.70 -11.97
CA ASN A 54 -4.54 -11.42 -12.75
C ASN A 54 -5.58 -12.19 -11.89
N SER A 55 -5.89 -11.72 -10.69
CA SER A 55 -6.80 -12.37 -9.73
C SER A 55 -8.14 -12.76 -10.37
N THR A 56 -8.75 -11.87 -11.13
CA THR A 56 -10.01 -12.14 -11.83
C THR A 56 -9.94 -13.36 -12.76
N LYS A 57 -8.83 -13.52 -13.49
CA LYS A 57 -8.64 -14.68 -14.38
C LYS A 57 -8.24 -15.93 -13.60
N LEU A 58 -7.39 -15.74 -12.57
CA LEU A 58 -6.88 -16.83 -11.74
C LEU A 58 -8.00 -17.56 -11.01
N PHE A 59 -9.02 -16.83 -10.58
CA PHE A 59 -10.11 -17.37 -9.76
C PHE A 59 -11.43 -17.59 -10.51
N ALA A 60 -11.52 -17.21 -11.80
CA ALA A 60 -12.77 -17.22 -12.54
C ALA A 60 -13.46 -18.60 -12.64
N ASN A 61 -12.68 -19.68 -12.70
CA ASN A 61 -13.17 -21.06 -12.87
C ASN A 61 -12.79 -21.99 -11.70
N GLU A 62 -12.31 -21.41 -10.60
CA GLU A 62 -11.82 -22.18 -9.46
C GLU A 62 -12.92 -22.38 -8.41
N ASP A 63 -12.73 -23.41 -7.56
CA ASP A 63 -13.62 -23.67 -6.45
C ASP A 63 -13.61 -22.50 -5.45
N ARG A 64 -14.79 -22.07 -5.02
CA ARG A 64 -14.96 -20.94 -4.11
C ARG A 64 -14.28 -21.14 -2.75
N GLU A 65 -14.29 -22.37 -2.25
CA GLU A 65 -13.65 -22.69 -0.97
C GLU A 65 -12.13 -22.55 -1.07
N MET A 66 -11.55 -23.07 -2.15
CA MET A 66 -10.13 -22.94 -2.46
C MET A 66 -9.74 -21.46 -2.61
N VAL A 67 -10.46 -20.69 -3.42
CA VAL A 67 -10.22 -19.25 -3.60
C VAL A 67 -10.28 -18.51 -2.26
N THR A 68 -11.28 -18.82 -1.43
CA THR A 68 -11.43 -18.22 -0.09
C THR A 68 -10.22 -18.51 0.79
N ARG A 69 -9.70 -19.74 0.80
CA ARG A 69 -8.53 -20.13 1.59
C ARG A 69 -7.27 -19.41 1.11
N VAL A 70 -7.08 -19.30 -0.20
CA VAL A 70 -5.93 -18.61 -0.82
C VAL A 70 -5.97 -17.11 -0.48
N ILE A 71 -7.11 -16.44 -0.68
CA ILE A 71 -7.24 -15.01 -0.36
C ILE A 71 -7.07 -14.75 1.13
N ARG A 72 -7.70 -15.54 2.00
CA ARG A 72 -7.58 -15.36 3.45
C ARG A 72 -6.16 -15.53 3.94
N SER A 73 -5.44 -16.57 3.49
CA SER A 73 -4.04 -16.77 3.90
C SER A 73 -3.12 -15.68 3.35
N PHE A 74 -3.32 -15.23 2.11
CA PHE A 74 -2.58 -14.11 1.54
C PHE A 74 -2.82 -12.82 2.32
N VAL A 75 -4.07 -12.42 2.50
CA VAL A 75 -4.43 -11.16 3.17
C VAL A 75 -3.95 -11.16 4.62
N SER A 76 -4.16 -12.27 5.36
CA SER A 76 -3.72 -12.41 6.75
C SER A 76 -2.21 -12.18 6.90
N GLU A 77 -1.41 -12.88 6.09
CA GLU A 77 0.04 -12.81 6.21
C GLU A 77 0.62 -11.48 5.69
N VAL A 78 0.01 -10.88 4.66
CA VAL A 78 0.42 -9.55 4.21
C VAL A 78 0.12 -8.51 5.28
N ILE A 79 -1.04 -8.57 5.94
CA ILE A 79 -1.37 -7.68 7.07
C ILE A 79 -0.34 -7.86 8.19
N GLU A 80 0.01 -9.09 8.55
CA GLU A 80 0.99 -9.38 9.60
C GLU A 80 2.35 -8.74 9.30
N VAL A 81 2.82 -8.81 8.03
CA VAL A 81 4.06 -8.14 7.62
C VAL A 81 3.93 -6.62 7.64
N LEU A 82 2.76 -6.09 7.23
CA LEU A 82 2.53 -4.65 7.22
C LEU A 82 2.38 -4.08 8.63
N GLN A 83 1.82 -4.85 9.56
CA GLN A 83 1.65 -4.44 10.94
C GLN A 83 3.00 -4.16 11.60
N SER A 84 3.06 -3.07 12.35
CA SER A 84 4.16 -2.71 13.23
C SER A 84 3.62 -1.76 14.30
N ASP A 85 4.40 -1.48 15.33
CA ASP A 85 4.01 -0.54 16.39
C ASP A 85 3.80 0.89 15.86
N ASP A 86 4.39 1.17 14.68
CA ASP A 86 4.36 2.48 14.04
C ASP A 86 3.43 2.54 12.81
N PHE A 87 2.53 1.56 12.61
CA PHE A 87 1.59 1.64 11.51
C PHE A 87 0.53 2.72 11.76
N ASP A 88 0.22 3.47 10.72
CA ASP A 88 -0.77 4.53 10.80
C ASP A 88 -2.11 4.15 10.15
N GLU A 89 -2.06 3.40 9.04
CA GLU A 89 -3.25 2.91 8.36
C GLU A 89 -2.92 1.63 7.58
N ILE A 90 -3.69 0.56 7.82
CA ILE A 90 -3.69 -0.65 6.98
C ILE A 90 -5.11 -0.90 6.52
N GLY A 91 -5.27 -1.18 5.24
CA GLY A 91 -6.58 -1.46 4.67
C GLY A 91 -6.56 -2.54 3.60
N ILE A 92 -7.76 -3.00 3.28
CA ILE A 92 -8.01 -3.99 2.23
C ILE A 92 -8.95 -3.36 1.21
N ARG A 93 -8.61 -3.46 -0.06
CA ARG A 93 -9.47 -3.01 -1.16
C ARG A 93 -9.52 -4.07 -2.26
N GLY A 94 -10.60 -4.84 -2.28
CA GLY A 94 -10.69 -6.02 -3.16
C GLY A 94 -9.68 -7.08 -2.76
N ASP A 95 -8.78 -7.43 -3.66
CA ASP A 95 -7.64 -8.33 -3.44
C ASP A 95 -6.31 -7.61 -3.17
N CYS A 96 -6.36 -6.30 -3.02
CA CYS A 96 -5.22 -5.47 -2.66
C CYS A 96 -5.19 -5.21 -1.15
N VAL A 97 -4.02 -5.35 -0.54
CA VAL A 97 -3.74 -4.91 0.83
C VAL A 97 -2.79 -3.72 0.76
N TYR A 98 -3.05 -2.69 1.55
CA TYR A 98 -2.20 -1.51 1.57
C TYR A 98 -1.85 -1.05 2.99
N GLY A 99 -0.75 -0.33 3.10
CA GLY A 99 -0.34 0.37 4.31
C GLY A 99 0.11 1.79 3.98
N ILE A 100 -0.21 2.74 4.87
CA ILE A 100 0.23 4.12 4.82
C ILE A 100 0.89 4.45 6.15
N TYR A 101 2.11 4.95 6.09
CA TYR A 101 2.98 5.14 7.25
C TYR A 101 3.48 6.57 7.34
N SER A 102 3.53 7.12 8.55
CA SER A 102 4.27 8.35 8.80
C SER A 102 5.76 8.13 8.57
N THR A 103 6.35 8.85 7.63
CA THR A 103 7.77 8.69 7.28
C THR A 103 8.51 10.03 7.28
N PRO A 104 8.56 10.75 8.43
CA PRO A 104 9.24 12.03 8.54
C PRO A 104 10.77 11.93 8.44
N LYS A 105 11.31 10.71 8.50
CA LYS A 105 12.76 10.45 8.43
C LYS A 105 13.05 9.40 7.36
N ILE A 106 14.23 9.49 6.76
CA ILE A 106 14.69 8.53 5.74
C ILE A 106 14.66 7.08 6.26
N LYS A 107 15.03 6.85 7.52
CA LYS A 107 14.97 5.50 8.11
C LYS A 107 13.57 4.90 8.08
N ASP A 108 12.53 5.71 8.21
CA ASP A 108 11.14 5.26 8.21
C ASP A 108 10.76 4.78 6.79
N VAL A 109 11.27 5.44 5.74
CA VAL A 109 11.11 5.01 4.34
C VAL A 109 11.81 3.67 4.09
N ILE A 110 12.98 3.45 4.70
CA ILE A 110 13.71 2.17 4.61
C ILE A 110 12.91 1.05 5.25
N GLU A 111 12.26 1.29 6.37
CA GLU A 111 11.41 0.30 7.05
C GLU A 111 10.23 -0.12 6.16
N VAL A 112 9.62 0.81 5.42
CA VAL A 112 8.57 0.47 4.43
C VAL A 112 9.14 -0.36 3.28
N PHE A 113 10.35 -0.08 2.80
CA PHE A 113 11.03 -0.92 1.80
C PHE A 113 11.30 -2.34 2.35
N ASN A 114 11.76 -2.45 3.59
CA ASN A 114 11.98 -3.75 4.24
C ASN A 114 10.68 -4.58 4.27
N LYS A 115 9.53 -3.97 4.59
CA LYS A 115 8.23 -4.66 4.51
C LYS A 115 7.95 -5.20 3.10
N ALA A 116 8.27 -4.44 2.05
CA ALA A 116 8.13 -4.91 0.67
C ALA A 116 9.02 -6.11 0.37
N THR A 117 10.25 -6.14 0.89
CA THR A 117 11.15 -7.31 0.72
C THR A 117 10.67 -8.54 1.48
N TYR A 118 10.13 -8.36 2.69
CA TYR A 118 9.49 -9.45 3.44
C TYR A 118 8.28 -10.03 2.72
N ILE A 119 7.43 -9.17 2.14
CA ILE A 119 6.27 -9.61 1.35
C ILE A 119 6.72 -10.37 0.10
N ASN A 120 7.78 -9.93 -0.55
CA ASN A 120 8.33 -10.63 -1.71
C ASN A 120 8.83 -12.05 -1.34
N SER A 121 9.52 -12.21 -0.21
CA SER A 121 9.89 -13.53 0.36
C SER A 121 8.67 -14.34 0.78
N LEU A 122 7.67 -13.71 1.41
CA LEU A 122 6.43 -14.35 1.84
C LEU A 122 5.70 -15.04 0.67
N MET A 123 5.77 -14.46 -0.53
CA MET A 123 5.19 -15.11 -1.73
C MET A 123 5.84 -16.47 -2.02
N GLY A 124 7.13 -16.63 -1.71
CA GLY A 124 7.83 -17.92 -1.79
C GLY A 124 7.23 -18.95 -0.82
N LEU A 125 7.01 -18.55 0.44
CA LEU A 125 6.37 -19.39 1.47
C LEU A 125 4.95 -19.80 1.08
N LEU A 126 4.10 -18.83 0.77
CA LEU A 126 2.69 -19.07 0.42
C LEU A 126 2.58 -20.01 -0.80
N ASN A 127 3.35 -19.75 -1.86
CA ASN A 127 3.32 -20.56 -3.07
C ASN A 127 3.83 -22.00 -2.82
N ARG A 128 4.75 -22.23 -1.90
CA ARG A 128 5.12 -23.60 -1.50
C ARG A 128 3.96 -24.30 -0.79
N GLN A 129 3.23 -23.62 0.10
CA GLN A 129 2.07 -24.21 0.78
C GLN A 129 0.90 -24.45 -0.20
N TYR A 130 0.66 -23.54 -1.14
CA TYR A 130 -0.36 -23.71 -2.16
C TYR A 130 -0.10 -24.91 -3.06
N ARG A 131 1.14 -25.12 -3.51
CA ARG A 131 1.52 -26.32 -4.29
C ARG A 131 1.23 -27.61 -3.57
N LYS A 132 1.47 -27.71 -2.25
CA LYS A 132 1.13 -28.91 -1.46
C LYS A 132 -0.35 -29.25 -1.42
N LYS A 133 -1.20 -28.27 -1.71
CA LYS A 133 -2.65 -28.41 -1.78
C LYS A 133 -3.17 -28.46 -3.23
N ASN A 134 -2.29 -28.46 -4.22
CA ASN A 134 -2.62 -28.30 -5.64
C ASN A 134 -3.40 -27.01 -5.93
N TYR A 135 -3.16 -25.95 -5.18
CA TYR A 135 -3.72 -24.64 -5.39
C TYR A 135 -2.85 -23.83 -6.36
N PRO A 136 -3.43 -22.85 -7.09
CA PRO A 136 -2.67 -22.01 -8.00
C PRO A 136 -1.66 -21.14 -7.25
N SER A 137 -0.49 -20.94 -7.86
CA SER A 137 0.52 -20.02 -7.35
C SER A 137 0.13 -18.57 -7.62
N LEU A 138 0.35 -17.70 -6.65
CA LEU A 138 0.11 -16.27 -6.75
C LEU A 138 1.37 -15.52 -7.18
N LYS A 139 1.17 -14.45 -7.93
CA LYS A 139 2.13 -13.37 -8.12
C LYS A 139 1.51 -12.07 -7.64
N VAL A 140 2.32 -11.19 -7.08
CA VAL A 140 1.86 -9.86 -6.63
C VAL A 140 2.66 -8.76 -7.30
N GLY A 141 2.05 -7.58 -7.39
CA GLY A 141 2.77 -6.35 -7.64
C GLY A 141 2.78 -5.53 -6.36
N ILE A 142 3.95 -5.04 -5.99
CA ILE A 142 4.17 -4.22 -4.81
C ILE A 142 4.54 -2.82 -5.28
N GLY A 143 3.71 -1.83 -4.98
CA GLY A 143 3.93 -0.43 -5.33
C GLY A 143 4.34 0.38 -4.12
N LEU A 144 5.39 1.20 -4.25
CA LEU A 144 5.92 2.04 -3.19
C LEU A 144 6.00 3.50 -3.65
N SER A 145 5.53 4.42 -2.84
CA SER A 145 5.75 5.85 -3.07
C SER A 145 5.86 6.61 -1.76
N VAL A 146 6.53 7.77 -1.78
CA VAL A 146 6.69 8.68 -0.66
C VAL A 146 6.48 10.10 -1.16
N SER A 147 5.70 10.88 -0.42
CA SER A 147 5.55 12.32 -0.62
C SER A 147 5.01 12.99 0.63
N GLU A 148 5.07 14.29 0.61
CA GLU A 148 4.30 15.11 1.52
C GLU A 148 2.87 15.16 1.00
N ASP A 149 1.93 14.63 1.76
CA ASP A 149 0.52 14.54 1.39
C ASP A 149 -0.33 15.30 2.44
N PHE A 150 -1.43 15.85 1.97
CA PHE A 150 -2.42 16.48 2.81
C PHE A 150 -3.54 15.48 3.12
N VAL A 151 -3.82 15.24 4.39
CA VAL A 151 -4.86 14.30 4.84
C VAL A 151 -6.04 15.04 5.46
N VAL A 152 -7.23 14.69 5.03
CA VAL A 152 -8.49 15.26 5.50
C VAL A 152 -9.48 14.17 5.85
N LYS A 153 -10.37 14.46 6.81
CA LYS A 153 -11.54 13.64 7.08
C LYS A 153 -12.66 13.98 6.11
N VAL A 154 -13.15 12.99 5.39
CA VAL A 154 -14.28 13.14 4.46
C VAL A 154 -15.42 12.22 4.85
N GLY A 155 -16.60 12.49 4.33
CA GLY A 155 -17.79 11.68 4.56
C GLY A 155 -19.01 12.53 4.84
N ARG A 156 -20.00 11.97 5.48
CA ARG A 156 -21.23 12.67 5.84
C ARG A 156 -21.38 12.77 7.35
N LYS A 157 -21.30 14.00 7.88
CA LYS A 157 -21.49 14.30 9.31
C LYS A 157 -22.81 13.71 9.81
N GLY A 158 -22.77 13.01 10.93
CA GLY A 158 -23.95 12.43 11.59
C GLY A 158 -24.44 11.07 11.04
N THR A 159 -23.74 10.46 10.06
CA THR A 159 -24.11 9.14 9.52
C THR A 159 -23.18 8.01 9.95
N GLY A 160 -22.04 8.32 10.55
CA GLY A 160 -20.98 7.34 10.81
C GLY A 160 -20.17 6.92 9.56
N ILE A 161 -20.57 7.41 8.37
CA ILE A 161 -19.88 7.11 7.11
C ILE A 161 -18.83 8.21 6.87
N ASN A 162 -17.61 7.92 7.24
CA ASN A 162 -16.46 8.81 7.03
C ASN A 162 -15.18 7.99 6.92
N ASP A 163 -14.16 8.61 6.30
CA ASP A 163 -12.84 8.03 6.12
C ASP A 163 -11.81 9.14 5.95
N ARG A 164 -10.53 8.79 5.96
CA ARG A 164 -9.42 9.67 5.57
C ARG A 164 -9.28 9.71 4.06
N VAL A 165 -9.03 10.87 3.51
CA VAL A 165 -8.64 11.03 2.11
C VAL A 165 -7.29 11.72 2.04
N TRP A 166 -6.42 11.12 1.27
CA TRP A 166 -5.05 11.55 1.02
C TRP A 166 -5.01 12.37 -0.26
N ILE A 167 -4.70 13.64 -0.14
CA ILE A 167 -4.57 14.58 -1.26
C ILE A 167 -3.08 14.80 -1.48
N GLY A 168 -2.52 14.02 -2.40
CA GLY A 168 -1.09 13.99 -2.69
C GLY A 168 -0.73 12.85 -3.61
N ARG A 169 0.53 12.47 -3.61
CA ARG A 169 1.05 11.47 -4.56
C ARG A 169 1.35 10.11 -3.93
N ALA A 170 1.67 10.05 -2.64
CA ALA A 170 2.12 8.81 -2.03
C ALA A 170 1.13 7.65 -2.24
N VAL A 171 -0.14 7.85 -1.90
CA VAL A 171 -1.16 6.81 -1.97
C VAL A 171 -1.53 6.46 -3.41
N SER A 172 -1.85 7.48 -4.22
CA SER A 172 -2.30 7.28 -5.60
C SER A 172 -1.20 6.69 -6.49
N GLU A 173 0.05 7.12 -6.30
CA GLU A 173 1.20 6.65 -7.08
C GLU A 173 1.58 5.22 -6.68
N ALA A 174 1.66 4.89 -5.37
CA ALA A 174 1.93 3.53 -4.92
C ALA A 174 0.86 2.54 -5.41
N SER A 175 -0.42 2.90 -5.34
CA SER A 175 -1.52 2.10 -5.88
C SER A 175 -1.38 1.87 -7.39
N ASN A 176 -1.03 2.90 -8.15
CA ASN A 176 -0.79 2.76 -9.59
C ASN A 176 0.43 1.88 -9.87
N LEU A 177 1.55 2.10 -9.17
CA LEU A 177 2.79 1.35 -9.35
C LEU A 177 2.64 -0.14 -9.02
N SER A 178 1.83 -0.49 -8.02
CA SER A 178 1.53 -1.90 -7.73
C SER A 178 0.98 -2.62 -8.94
N SER A 179 0.22 -1.94 -9.80
CA SER A 179 -0.36 -2.51 -11.01
C SER A 179 0.65 -2.96 -12.07
N TYR A 180 1.90 -2.49 -12.00
CA TYR A 180 2.99 -2.84 -12.93
C TYR A 180 3.89 -3.96 -12.41
N GLY A 181 3.98 -4.17 -11.11
CA GLY A 181 4.82 -5.21 -10.52
C GLY A 181 4.53 -6.60 -11.11
N ASN A 182 5.57 -7.37 -11.40
CA ASN A 182 5.49 -8.67 -12.07
C ASN A 182 4.77 -8.65 -13.44
N LYS A 183 4.80 -7.51 -14.15
CA LYS A 183 4.32 -7.40 -15.53
C LYS A 183 5.47 -6.98 -16.46
N SER A 184 5.52 -7.56 -17.65
CA SER A 184 6.52 -7.23 -18.67
C SER A 184 7.95 -7.27 -18.11
N ILE A 185 8.65 -6.14 -18.13
CA ILE A 185 10.04 -6.00 -17.66
C ILE A 185 10.15 -5.74 -16.15
N TYR A 186 9.05 -5.43 -15.47
CA TYR A 186 9.10 -5.00 -14.09
C TYR A 186 9.25 -6.18 -13.12
N GLY A 187 10.14 -6.03 -12.13
CA GLY A 187 10.18 -6.92 -10.97
C GLY A 187 8.93 -6.78 -10.11
N PRO A 188 8.80 -7.59 -9.05
CA PRO A 188 7.64 -7.55 -8.16
C PRO A 188 7.47 -6.20 -7.44
N ILE A 189 8.56 -5.53 -7.08
CA ILE A 189 8.56 -4.25 -6.36
C ILE A 189 8.80 -3.12 -7.36
N VAL A 190 7.89 -2.17 -7.45
CA VAL A 190 7.99 -0.97 -8.29
C VAL A 190 7.81 0.25 -7.41
N MET A 191 8.70 1.23 -7.54
CA MET A 191 8.71 2.40 -6.68
C MET A 191 8.87 3.71 -7.44
N SER A 192 8.38 4.79 -6.85
CA SER A 192 8.56 6.15 -7.37
C SER A 192 10.02 6.57 -7.29
N ASP A 193 10.41 7.54 -8.13
CA ASP A 193 11.74 8.15 -8.11
C ASP A 193 12.10 8.73 -6.74
N ASN A 194 11.17 9.43 -6.11
CA ASN A 194 11.37 9.96 -4.76
C ASN A 194 11.61 8.88 -3.71
N PHE A 195 10.91 7.75 -3.80
CA PHE A 195 11.11 6.64 -2.88
C PHE A 195 12.50 6.04 -3.05
N HIS A 196 12.90 5.75 -4.29
CA HIS A 196 14.24 5.26 -4.62
C HIS A 196 15.34 6.25 -4.15
N TYR A 197 15.17 7.54 -4.45
CA TYR A 197 16.12 8.57 -4.02
C TYR A 197 16.37 8.54 -2.50
N ASN A 198 15.32 8.43 -1.70
CA ASN A 198 15.43 8.35 -0.25
C ASN A 198 16.15 7.07 0.21
N LEU A 199 15.92 5.94 -0.47
CA LEU A 199 16.64 4.69 -0.17
C LEU A 199 18.14 4.83 -0.39
N ILE A 200 18.55 5.36 -1.54
CA ILE A 200 19.98 5.41 -1.92
C ILE A 200 20.74 6.52 -1.21
N LYS A 201 20.07 7.61 -0.85
CA LYS A 201 20.70 8.73 -0.13
C LYS A 201 21.28 8.34 1.23
N TYR A 202 20.67 7.36 1.90
CA TYR A 202 21.13 6.88 3.21
C TYR A 202 22.09 5.71 3.05
N LYS A 203 23.40 5.98 3.03
CA LYS A 203 24.45 5.01 2.69
C LYS A 203 24.58 3.82 3.65
N ASP A 204 24.14 3.94 4.89
CA ASP A 204 24.32 2.91 5.93
C ASP A 204 23.13 1.93 6.03
N ASN A 205 22.22 1.92 5.07
CA ASN A 205 21.00 1.10 5.08
C ASN A 205 21.15 -0.30 4.47
N GLY A 206 22.33 -0.61 3.93
CA GLY A 206 22.59 -1.87 3.24
C GLY A 206 21.97 -2.00 1.83
N CYS A 207 21.18 -1.01 1.40
CA CYS A 207 20.63 -0.99 0.04
C CYS A 207 21.72 -0.64 -0.99
N LYS A 208 21.77 -1.40 -2.08
CA LYS A 208 22.72 -1.16 -3.16
C LYS A 208 21.95 -0.67 -4.39
N ASP A 209 22.43 0.40 -5.00
CA ASP A 209 21.82 0.99 -6.20
C ASP A 209 21.71 -0.01 -7.35
N GLU A 210 22.68 -0.91 -7.48
CA GLU A 210 22.71 -2.00 -8.48
C GLU A 210 21.54 -3.00 -8.40
N TRP A 211 20.78 -3.01 -7.30
CA TRP A 211 19.59 -3.85 -7.16
C TRP A 211 18.39 -3.32 -7.94
N PHE A 212 18.43 -2.04 -8.29
CA PHE A 212 17.31 -1.34 -8.91
C PHE A 212 17.56 -1.12 -10.39
N ARG A 213 16.51 -1.25 -11.18
CA ARG A 213 16.48 -0.90 -12.60
C ARG A 213 15.51 0.23 -12.79
N TYR A 214 15.92 1.24 -13.54
CA TYR A 214 15.01 2.33 -13.89
C TYR A 214 14.15 1.97 -15.10
N ALA A 215 12.96 2.53 -15.17
CA ALA A 215 12.06 2.45 -16.30
C ALA A 215 11.21 3.73 -16.37
N SER A 216 10.43 3.88 -17.42
CA SER A 216 9.47 4.98 -17.54
C SER A 216 8.04 4.45 -17.58
N ILE A 217 7.16 5.05 -16.76
CA ILE A 217 5.73 4.80 -16.78
C ILE A 217 5.03 6.14 -16.99
N ASN A 218 4.31 6.28 -18.11
CA ASN A 218 3.61 7.51 -18.46
C ASN A 218 4.49 8.78 -18.41
N GLY A 219 5.75 8.65 -18.86
CA GLY A 219 6.72 9.76 -18.87
C GLY A 219 7.38 10.06 -17.52
N LYS A 220 7.06 9.32 -16.47
CA LYS A 220 7.71 9.45 -15.16
C LYS A 220 8.76 8.36 -14.97
N THR A 221 9.90 8.73 -14.39
CA THR A 221 10.92 7.78 -13.95
C THR A 221 10.40 6.97 -12.76
N VAL A 222 10.60 5.66 -12.83
CA VAL A 222 10.31 4.71 -11.77
C VAL A 222 11.45 3.73 -11.62
N TYR A 223 11.57 3.10 -10.48
CA TYR A 223 12.54 2.03 -10.25
C TYR A 223 11.82 0.74 -9.88
N HIS A 224 12.43 -0.39 -10.24
CA HIS A 224 11.89 -1.69 -9.89
C HIS A 224 12.99 -2.68 -9.51
N CYS A 225 12.65 -3.65 -8.68
CA CYS A 225 13.59 -4.68 -8.23
C CYS A 225 12.86 -5.99 -7.89
N ASN A 226 13.68 -7.02 -7.63
CA ASN A 226 13.24 -8.31 -7.10
C ASN A 226 14.00 -8.64 -5.79
N VAL A 227 14.17 -7.64 -4.94
CA VAL A 227 14.86 -7.83 -3.65
C VAL A 227 13.97 -8.60 -2.70
N THR A 228 14.54 -9.56 -2.00
CA THR A 228 13.91 -10.39 -0.98
C THR A 228 14.65 -10.24 0.35
N ASN A 229 14.06 -10.75 1.43
CA ASN A 229 14.73 -10.86 2.73
C ASN A 229 15.48 -12.19 2.81
N SER A 230 16.80 -12.14 2.73
CA SER A 230 17.65 -13.36 2.71
C SER A 230 17.49 -14.23 3.94
N TYR A 231 17.33 -13.63 5.14
CA TYR A 231 17.12 -14.39 6.37
C TYR A 231 15.79 -15.17 6.33
N PHE A 232 14.73 -14.56 5.81
CA PHE A 232 13.44 -15.22 5.63
C PHE A 232 13.51 -16.31 4.55
N ASP A 233 14.17 -16.05 3.45
CA ASP A 233 14.37 -17.02 2.37
C ASP A 233 15.15 -18.24 2.87
N ASP A 234 16.24 -18.05 3.61
CA ASP A 234 17.02 -19.12 4.24
C ASP A 234 16.16 -19.94 5.22
N TRP A 235 15.30 -19.28 5.99
CA TRP A 235 14.39 -19.99 6.88
C TRP A 235 13.37 -20.84 6.11
N ILE A 236 12.80 -20.31 5.01
CA ILE A 236 11.89 -21.06 4.13
C ILE A 236 12.59 -22.31 3.57
N GLU A 237 13.82 -22.15 3.08
CA GLU A 237 14.60 -23.28 2.50
C GLU A 237 14.83 -24.40 3.52
N ARG A 238 15.12 -24.06 4.76
CA ARG A 238 15.41 -25.05 5.83
C ARG A 238 14.17 -25.71 6.39
N ASN A 239 13.04 -25.00 6.46
CA ASN A 239 11.87 -25.45 7.23
C ASN A 239 10.67 -25.85 6.37
N VAL A 240 10.62 -25.40 5.12
CA VAL A 240 9.47 -25.63 4.24
C VAL A 240 9.92 -26.43 3.03
N ARG A 241 9.62 -27.73 3.04
CA ARG A 241 9.90 -28.61 1.89
C ARG A 241 9.18 -28.10 0.64
N PRO A 242 9.79 -28.22 -0.55
CA PRO A 242 9.20 -27.85 -1.84
C PRO A 242 7.83 -28.49 -2.07
#